data_d4b5c08c55c99ed881a805d320402464
#
_entry.id   d4b5c08c55c99ed881a805d320402464
#
_cell.length_a   1.000
_cell.length_b   1.000
_cell.length_c   1.000
_cell.angle_alpha   90.00
_cell.angle_beta   90.00
_cell.angle_gamma   90.00
#
_symmetry.space_group_name_H-M   'P 1'
#
loop_
_entity.id
_entity.type
_entity.pdbx_description
1 polymer ?
#
loop_
_entity_poly.entity_id
_entity_poly.type
_entity_poly.pdbx_seq_one_letter_code
_entity_poly.pdbx_strand_id
1 'polypeptide(L)'
;MSKQTKNIITREFIEKELRFYNTADIRSTLVLCGGLSLLFVPLTIGAVYGFFALLENVYLKILLSVLVGGLTSAPIWINLLSLKTSLREQKLLQNGDFDIVVCEVQYKDEKFVHRHTEKFLHFNGFKEVSVGNVNYDLVSQGDEFYIVHYKGRTEIKFIYSLKMYVLKEK
;
A
#
# COMPACT_ATOMS: atom_id res chain seq x y z
N MET A 1 20.59 -32.45 -14.54
CA MET A 1 20.27 -31.12 -13.92
C MET A 1 19.89 -30.15 -15.05
N SER A 2 18.62 -29.84 -15.21
CA SER A 2 18.16 -28.83 -16.19
C SER A 2 18.68 -27.46 -15.77
N LYS A 3 19.45 -26.78 -16.63
CA LYS A 3 19.80 -25.36 -16.43
C LYS A 3 18.49 -24.57 -16.48
N GLN A 4 17.97 -24.20 -15.33
CA GLN A 4 16.86 -23.24 -15.27
C GLN A 4 17.35 -21.92 -15.85
N THR A 5 16.79 -21.54 -17.00
CA THR A 5 17.07 -20.26 -17.65
C THR A 5 16.50 -19.17 -16.74
N LYS A 6 17.39 -18.37 -16.11
CA LYS A 6 16.94 -17.25 -15.28
C LYS A 6 16.35 -16.13 -16.15
N ASN A 7 15.26 -15.56 -15.69
CA ASN A 7 14.64 -14.40 -16.33
C ASN A 7 15.51 -13.15 -16.11
N ILE A 8 15.64 -12.34 -17.15
CA ILE A 8 16.40 -11.08 -17.07
C ILE A 8 15.44 -9.98 -16.67
N ILE A 9 15.76 -9.25 -15.58
CA ILE A 9 15.10 -8.01 -15.21
C ILE A 9 16.05 -6.85 -15.40
N THR A 10 15.52 -5.70 -15.80
CA THR A 10 16.31 -4.47 -15.98
C THR A 10 15.76 -3.39 -15.05
N ARG A 11 16.58 -2.40 -14.72
CA ARG A 11 16.12 -1.23 -13.94
C ARG A 11 14.94 -0.52 -14.62
N GLU A 12 14.95 -0.42 -15.94
CA GLU A 12 13.85 0.18 -16.72
C GLU A 12 12.53 -0.61 -16.57
N PHE A 13 12.61 -1.95 -16.56
CA PHE A 13 11.44 -2.81 -16.33
C PHE A 13 10.85 -2.57 -14.95
N ILE A 14 11.69 -2.55 -13.91
CA ILE A 14 11.26 -2.30 -12.52
C ILE A 14 10.64 -0.90 -12.39
N GLU A 15 11.25 0.11 -13.00
CA GLU A 15 10.70 1.47 -13.00
C GLU A 15 9.32 1.53 -13.67
N LYS A 16 9.13 0.83 -14.79
CA LYS A 16 7.83 0.74 -15.48
C LYS A 16 6.77 0.06 -14.60
N GLU A 17 7.13 -1.01 -13.92
CA GLU A 17 6.22 -1.67 -12.96
C GLU A 17 5.86 -0.74 -11.80
N LEU A 18 6.83 -0.08 -11.17
CA LEU A 18 6.59 0.89 -10.10
C LEU A 18 5.64 2.00 -10.57
N ARG A 19 5.84 2.55 -11.78
CA ARG A 19 4.97 3.58 -12.38
C ARG A 19 3.54 3.06 -12.57
N PHE A 20 3.39 1.85 -13.07
CA PHE A 20 2.09 1.23 -13.29
C PHE A 20 1.32 1.08 -11.99
N TYR A 21 1.94 0.46 -10.96
CA TYR A 21 1.29 0.24 -9.66
C TYR A 21 0.96 1.55 -8.95
N ASN A 22 1.89 2.51 -8.93
CA ASN A 22 1.66 3.79 -8.29
C ASN A 22 0.55 4.59 -8.98
N THR A 23 0.48 4.57 -10.32
CA THR A 23 -0.61 5.22 -11.07
C THR A 23 -1.95 4.55 -10.81
N ALA A 24 -1.99 3.21 -10.73
CA ALA A 24 -3.19 2.46 -10.39
C ALA A 24 -3.66 2.77 -8.96
N ASP A 25 -2.74 2.86 -8.00
CA ASP A 25 -3.04 3.21 -6.62
C ASP A 25 -3.62 4.63 -6.49
N ILE A 26 -3.00 5.63 -7.13
CA ILE A 26 -3.52 7.00 -7.17
C ILE A 26 -4.92 7.03 -7.77
N ARG A 27 -5.13 6.34 -8.91
CA ARG A 27 -6.43 6.33 -9.59
C ARG A 27 -7.51 5.67 -8.72
N SER A 28 -7.22 4.53 -8.11
CA SER A 28 -8.16 3.82 -7.23
C SER A 28 -8.51 4.67 -6.01
N THR A 29 -7.54 5.32 -5.39
CA THR A 29 -7.75 6.21 -4.24
C THR A 29 -8.59 7.42 -4.61
N LEU A 30 -8.38 8.03 -5.79
CA LEU A 30 -9.21 9.14 -6.27
C LEU A 30 -10.66 8.73 -6.50
N VAL A 31 -10.89 7.55 -7.10
CA VAL A 31 -12.24 7.01 -7.30
C VAL A 31 -12.94 6.76 -5.97
N LEU A 32 -12.23 6.18 -5.01
CA LEU A 32 -12.75 5.94 -3.65
C LEU A 32 -13.08 7.26 -2.94
N CYS A 33 -12.19 8.25 -2.96
CA CYS A 33 -12.44 9.56 -2.38
C CYS A 33 -13.68 10.23 -3.00
N GLY A 34 -13.79 10.20 -4.33
CA GLY A 34 -14.94 10.75 -5.04
C GLY A 34 -16.25 10.04 -4.69
N GLY A 35 -16.25 8.71 -4.72
CA GLY A 35 -17.41 7.90 -4.36
C GLY A 35 -17.86 8.09 -2.91
N LEU A 36 -16.91 8.08 -1.97
CA LEU A 36 -17.20 8.33 -0.56
C LEU A 36 -17.74 9.76 -0.34
N SER A 37 -17.17 10.76 -0.99
CA SER A 37 -17.64 12.14 -0.87
C SER A 37 -19.08 12.30 -1.40
N LEU A 38 -19.41 11.69 -2.55
CA LEU A 38 -20.76 11.72 -3.11
C LEU A 38 -21.80 11.07 -2.19
N LEU A 39 -21.40 10.10 -1.39
CA LEU A 39 -22.29 9.35 -0.47
C LEU A 39 -22.38 10.05 0.89
N PHE A 40 -21.25 10.38 1.50
CA PHE A 40 -21.22 10.87 2.88
C PHE A 40 -21.55 12.35 3.03
N VAL A 41 -21.24 13.20 2.04
CA VAL A 41 -21.55 14.64 2.14
C VAL A 41 -23.07 14.90 2.21
N PRO A 42 -23.92 14.36 1.28
CA PRO A 42 -25.36 14.54 1.39
C PRO A 42 -25.95 13.94 2.66
N LEU A 43 -25.44 12.77 3.10
CA LEU A 43 -25.87 12.09 4.33
C LEU A 43 -25.60 12.95 5.57
N THR A 44 -24.42 13.56 5.63
CA THR A 44 -24.03 14.46 6.72
C THR A 44 -24.92 15.70 6.75
N ILE A 45 -25.13 16.33 5.60
CA ILE A 45 -26.01 17.52 5.47
C ILE A 45 -27.43 17.18 5.91
N GLY A 46 -27.98 16.05 5.45
CA GLY A 46 -29.32 15.60 5.81
C GLY A 46 -29.47 15.32 7.32
N ALA A 47 -28.47 14.64 7.92
CA ALA A 47 -28.47 14.37 9.35
C ALA A 47 -28.38 15.64 10.19
N VAL A 48 -27.49 16.57 9.83
CA VAL A 48 -27.36 17.86 10.53
C VAL A 48 -28.66 18.64 10.44
N TYR A 49 -29.25 18.74 9.23
CA TYR A 49 -30.54 19.40 9.04
C TYR A 49 -31.64 18.75 9.91
N GLY A 50 -31.70 17.42 9.97
CA GLY A 50 -32.64 16.68 10.81
C GLY A 50 -32.47 17.01 12.31
N PHE A 51 -31.22 17.09 12.81
CA PHE A 51 -30.98 17.46 14.21
C PHE A 51 -31.45 18.89 14.50
N PHE A 52 -31.23 19.84 13.59
CA PHE A 52 -31.71 21.22 13.76
C PHE A 52 -33.24 21.32 13.72
N ALA A 53 -33.90 20.47 12.95
CA ALA A 53 -35.37 20.46 12.84
C ALA A 53 -36.08 19.74 14.01
N LEU A 54 -35.48 18.64 14.51
CA LEU A 54 -36.17 17.75 15.46
C LEU A 54 -35.79 17.95 16.93
N LEU A 55 -34.62 18.50 17.21
CA LEU A 55 -34.15 18.68 18.58
C LEU A 55 -34.42 20.12 19.05
N GLU A 56 -34.84 20.28 20.31
CA GLU A 56 -35.01 21.59 20.93
C GLU A 56 -33.73 22.11 21.57
N ASN A 57 -32.94 21.21 22.18
CA ASN A 57 -31.73 21.56 22.88
C ASN A 57 -30.57 21.91 21.94
N VAL A 58 -30.12 23.17 21.96
CA VAL A 58 -29.07 23.70 21.10
C VAL A 58 -27.72 22.99 21.30
N TYR A 59 -27.35 22.69 22.54
CA TYR A 59 -26.09 21.99 22.82
C TYR A 59 -26.08 20.60 22.24
N LEU A 60 -27.20 19.87 22.33
CA LEU A 60 -27.35 18.54 21.77
C LEU A 60 -27.31 18.54 20.25
N LYS A 61 -27.91 19.56 19.59
CA LYS A 61 -27.81 19.77 18.13
C LYS A 61 -26.36 19.88 17.69
N ILE A 62 -25.60 20.75 18.34
CA ILE A 62 -24.20 21.00 18.00
C ILE A 62 -23.37 19.74 18.25
N LEU A 63 -23.51 19.11 19.43
CA LEU A 63 -22.77 17.90 19.76
C LEU A 63 -22.98 16.76 18.74
N LEU A 64 -24.24 16.46 18.40
CA LEU A 64 -24.56 15.42 17.45
C LEU A 64 -24.10 15.76 16.01
N SER A 65 -24.21 17.04 15.62
CA SER A 65 -23.71 17.48 14.30
C SER A 65 -22.19 17.33 14.18
N VAL A 66 -21.42 17.67 15.20
CA VAL A 66 -19.96 17.47 15.22
C VAL A 66 -19.61 15.98 15.21
N LEU A 67 -20.34 15.16 15.98
CA LEU A 67 -20.11 13.73 16.08
C LEU A 67 -20.37 13.02 14.74
N VAL A 68 -21.50 13.31 14.11
CA VAL A 68 -21.86 12.75 12.78
C VAL A 68 -20.90 13.27 11.71
N GLY A 69 -20.61 14.58 11.70
CA GLY A 69 -19.65 15.16 10.77
C GLY A 69 -18.26 14.53 10.87
N GLY A 70 -17.79 14.32 12.10
CA GLY A 70 -16.51 13.64 12.37
C GLY A 70 -16.51 12.19 11.86
N LEU A 71 -17.50 11.41 12.20
CA LEU A 71 -17.61 10.00 11.79
C LEU A 71 -17.72 9.83 10.28
N THR A 72 -18.53 10.66 9.62
CA THR A 72 -18.74 10.56 8.17
C THR A 72 -17.56 11.08 7.35
N SER A 73 -16.78 12.04 7.89
CA SER A 73 -15.59 12.56 7.22
C SER A 73 -14.35 11.68 7.40
N ALA A 74 -14.27 10.84 8.44
CA ALA A 74 -13.10 10.02 8.74
C ALA A 74 -12.63 9.14 7.56
N PRO A 75 -13.51 8.41 6.83
CA PRO A 75 -13.10 7.63 5.67
C PRO A 75 -12.49 8.48 4.55
N ILE A 76 -12.98 9.70 4.36
CA ILE A 76 -12.46 10.63 3.34
C ILE A 76 -11.05 11.08 3.73
N TRP A 77 -10.83 11.44 5.00
CA TRP A 77 -9.51 11.84 5.52
C TRP A 77 -8.47 10.74 5.41
N ILE A 78 -8.83 9.50 5.74
CA ILE A 78 -7.93 8.34 5.61
C ILE A 78 -7.48 8.17 4.15
N ASN A 79 -8.41 8.25 3.20
CA ASN A 79 -8.08 8.13 1.78
C ASN A 79 -7.25 9.33 1.26
N LEU A 80 -7.50 10.55 1.76
CA LEU A 80 -6.67 11.71 1.42
C LEU A 80 -5.23 11.57 1.93
N LEU A 81 -5.02 11.00 3.11
CA LEU A 81 -3.68 10.70 3.64
C LEU A 81 -2.97 9.63 2.78
N SER A 82 -3.70 8.59 2.36
CA SER A 82 -3.19 7.59 1.41
C SER A 82 -2.78 8.24 0.09
N LEU A 83 -3.64 9.08 -0.49
CA LEU A 83 -3.37 9.80 -1.72
C LEU A 83 -2.11 10.67 -1.62
N LYS A 84 -1.93 11.40 -0.50
CA LYS A 84 -0.72 12.18 -0.25
C LYS A 84 0.54 11.31 -0.25
N THR A 85 0.46 10.11 0.30
CA THR A 85 1.57 9.15 0.32
C THR A 85 1.90 8.67 -1.09
N SER A 86 0.90 8.27 -1.88
CA SER A 86 1.08 7.79 -3.27
C SER A 86 1.61 8.90 -4.18
N LEU A 87 1.16 10.15 -4.02
CA LEU A 87 1.71 11.31 -4.75
C LEU A 87 3.17 11.61 -4.38
N ARG A 88 3.55 11.41 -3.11
CA ARG A 88 4.96 11.54 -2.69
C ARG A 88 5.82 10.43 -3.31
N GLU A 89 5.32 9.22 -3.38
CA GLU A 89 6.00 8.10 -4.05
C GLU A 89 6.16 8.36 -5.56
N GLN A 90 5.14 8.93 -6.20
CA GLN A 90 5.24 9.34 -7.60
C GLN A 90 6.37 10.33 -7.85
N LYS A 91 6.56 11.30 -6.95
CA LYS A 91 7.68 12.24 -7.04
C LYS A 91 9.04 11.56 -6.88
N LEU A 92 9.18 10.65 -5.91
CA LEU A 92 10.41 9.87 -5.74
C LEU A 92 10.74 9.07 -7.00
N LEU A 93 9.72 8.45 -7.59
CA LEU A 93 9.87 7.68 -8.81
C LEU A 93 10.25 8.54 -10.03
N GLN A 94 9.67 9.74 -10.16
CA GLN A 94 10.03 10.68 -11.21
C GLN A 94 11.49 11.14 -11.11
N ASN A 95 12.02 11.26 -9.89
CA ASN A 95 13.41 11.60 -9.63
C ASN A 95 14.37 10.40 -9.76
N GLY A 96 13.85 9.18 -9.97
CA GLY A 96 14.67 7.97 -9.97
C GLY A 96 15.14 7.56 -8.56
N ASP A 97 14.49 8.07 -7.50
CA ASP A 97 14.84 7.85 -6.10
C ASP A 97 14.31 6.49 -5.59
N PHE A 98 14.70 5.43 -6.26
CA PHE A 98 14.49 4.06 -5.79
C PHE A 98 15.80 3.27 -5.87
N ASP A 99 15.96 2.31 -4.98
CA ASP A 99 17.12 1.45 -4.90
C ASP A 99 16.71 -0.02 -5.08
N ILE A 100 17.64 -0.80 -5.61
CA ILE A 100 17.53 -2.24 -5.74
C ILE A 100 18.70 -2.82 -4.96
N VAL A 101 18.41 -3.50 -3.88
CA VAL A 101 19.41 -4.10 -2.98
C VAL A 101 19.23 -5.60 -2.91
N VAL A 102 20.32 -6.34 -2.69
CA VAL A 102 20.28 -7.78 -2.44
C VAL A 102 20.20 -8.01 -0.93
N CYS A 103 19.19 -8.74 -0.50
CA CYS A 103 19.05 -9.13 0.89
C CYS A 103 18.68 -10.60 1.02
N GLU A 104 19.11 -11.20 2.13
CA GLU A 104 18.77 -12.56 2.51
C GLU A 104 17.50 -12.61 3.36
N VAL A 105 16.71 -13.65 3.19
CA VAL A 105 15.56 -13.95 4.04
C VAL A 105 16.07 -14.34 5.43
N GLN A 106 15.75 -13.53 6.43
CA GLN A 106 16.13 -13.78 7.83
C GLN A 106 15.27 -14.90 8.43
N TYR A 107 13.98 -14.79 8.29
CA TYR A 107 13.00 -15.79 8.71
C TYR A 107 11.68 -15.62 7.97
N LYS A 108 10.85 -16.63 8.10
CA LYS A 108 9.50 -16.72 7.54
C LYS A 108 8.49 -16.70 8.68
N ASP A 109 7.37 -16.04 8.48
CA ASP A 109 6.32 -15.92 9.48
C ASP A 109 4.93 -16.07 8.86
N GLU A 110 3.99 -16.59 9.63
CA GLU A 110 2.59 -16.72 9.23
C GLU A 110 1.71 -16.03 10.27
N LYS A 111 0.92 -15.06 9.83
CA LYS A 111 0.03 -14.30 10.70
C LYS A 111 -1.43 -14.53 10.31
N PHE A 112 -2.26 -14.73 11.31
CA PHE A 112 -3.69 -14.81 11.07
C PHE A 112 -4.28 -13.38 11.01
N VAL A 113 -4.67 -12.95 9.80
CA VAL A 113 -5.17 -11.60 9.53
C VAL A 113 -6.56 -11.72 8.87
N HIS A 114 -7.55 -11.03 9.41
CA HIS A 114 -8.89 -10.95 8.81
C HIS A 114 -9.48 -12.29 8.33
N ARG A 115 -9.40 -13.35 9.16
CA ARG A 115 -9.92 -14.72 8.91
C ARG A 115 -9.16 -15.56 7.88
N HIS A 116 -7.97 -15.13 7.45
CA HIS A 116 -7.09 -15.95 6.63
C HIS A 116 -5.65 -15.85 7.13
N THR A 117 -4.83 -16.84 6.76
CA THR A 117 -3.40 -16.84 7.10
C THR A 117 -2.64 -16.11 6.01
N GLU A 118 -1.97 -15.03 6.38
CA GLU A 118 -1.01 -14.34 5.51
C GLU A 118 0.41 -14.80 5.82
N LYS A 119 1.21 -14.95 4.79
CA LYS A 119 2.59 -15.42 4.86
C LYS A 119 3.55 -14.28 4.58
N PHE A 120 4.54 -14.11 5.45
CA PHE A 120 5.46 -12.99 5.43
C PHE A 120 6.90 -13.45 5.32
N LEU A 121 7.71 -12.67 4.59
CA LEU A 121 9.17 -12.77 4.57
C LEU A 121 9.75 -11.56 5.28
N HIS A 122 10.77 -11.81 6.09
CA HIS A 122 11.49 -10.80 6.85
C HIS A 122 12.91 -10.64 6.31
N PHE A 123 13.31 -9.40 6.06
CA PHE A 123 14.62 -9.01 5.58
C PHE A 123 15.25 -8.01 6.55
N ASN A 124 16.58 -8.08 6.74
CA ASN A 124 17.25 -7.17 7.66
C ASN A 124 17.15 -5.71 7.18
N GLY A 125 16.72 -4.82 8.06
CA GLY A 125 16.58 -3.38 7.77
C GLY A 125 15.31 -2.99 7.01
N PHE A 126 14.43 -3.94 6.67
CA PHE A 126 13.19 -3.68 5.95
C PHE A 126 11.96 -4.12 6.74
N LYS A 127 10.81 -3.54 6.39
CA LYS A 127 9.52 -4.04 6.87
C LYS A 127 9.24 -5.40 6.25
N GLU A 128 8.48 -6.22 6.97
CA GLU A 128 7.98 -7.49 6.46
C GLU A 128 7.20 -7.30 5.16
N VAL A 129 7.29 -8.27 4.26
CA VAL A 129 6.55 -8.30 3.01
C VAL A 129 5.65 -9.51 2.94
N SER A 130 4.37 -9.29 2.66
CA SER A 130 3.42 -10.37 2.43
C SER A 130 3.66 -11.01 1.06
N VAL A 131 3.66 -12.34 1.00
CA VAL A 131 3.87 -13.13 -0.22
C VAL A 131 2.78 -14.17 -0.39
N GLY A 132 2.47 -14.49 -1.64
CA GLY A 132 1.52 -15.55 -1.95
C GLY A 132 2.05 -16.95 -1.56
N ASN A 133 1.14 -17.89 -1.30
CA ASN A 133 1.45 -19.23 -0.83
C ASN A 133 2.50 -19.95 -1.67
N VAL A 134 2.38 -19.89 -3.00
CA VAL A 134 3.30 -20.60 -3.92
C VAL A 134 4.74 -20.09 -3.76
N ASN A 135 4.91 -18.77 -3.63
CA ASN A 135 6.23 -18.20 -3.46
C ASN A 135 6.82 -18.50 -2.07
N TYR A 136 5.98 -18.47 -1.03
CA TYR A 136 6.42 -18.74 0.34
C TYR A 136 6.96 -20.16 0.52
N ASP A 137 6.29 -21.16 -0.05
CA ASP A 137 6.68 -22.57 0.11
C ASP A 137 8.00 -22.89 -0.59
N LEU A 138 8.34 -22.16 -1.65
CA LEU A 138 9.59 -22.29 -2.40
C LEU A 138 10.78 -21.55 -1.80
N VAL A 139 10.54 -20.68 -0.82
CA VAL A 139 11.57 -19.85 -0.17
C VAL A 139 12.09 -20.53 1.08
N SER A 140 13.40 -20.53 1.25
CA SER A 140 14.10 -20.96 2.46
C SER A 140 14.78 -19.77 3.14
N GLN A 141 15.02 -19.89 4.44
CA GLN A 141 15.87 -18.95 5.16
C GLN A 141 17.26 -18.93 4.53
N GLY A 142 17.86 -17.76 4.37
CA GLY A 142 19.13 -17.55 3.68
C GLY A 142 18.99 -17.39 2.16
N ASP A 143 17.79 -17.56 1.57
CA ASP A 143 17.60 -17.27 0.16
C ASP A 143 17.73 -15.78 -0.14
N GLU A 144 18.42 -15.44 -1.24
CA GLU A 144 18.68 -14.06 -1.64
C GLU A 144 17.59 -13.53 -2.58
N PHE A 145 17.24 -12.28 -2.37
CA PHE A 145 16.26 -11.54 -3.17
C PHE A 145 16.77 -10.16 -3.56
N TYR A 146 16.44 -9.72 -4.77
CA TYR A 146 16.46 -8.31 -5.10
C TYR A 146 15.24 -7.65 -4.45
N ILE A 147 15.49 -6.67 -3.59
CA ILE A 147 14.48 -5.86 -2.92
C ILE A 147 14.44 -4.50 -3.58
N VAL A 148 13.26 -4.08 -4.03
CA VAL A 148 13.01 -2.77 -4.60
C VAL A 148 12.29 -1.90 -3.57
N HIS A 149 12.88 -0.77 -3.23
CA HIS A 149 12.29 0.18 -2.29
C HIS A 149 12.62 1.63 -2.67
N TYR A 150 11.83 2.58 -2.18
CA TYR A 150 12.16 4.01 -2.34
C TYR A 150 13.27 4.42 -1.37
N LYS A 151 14.17 5.30 -1.82
CA LYS A 151 15.28 5.80 -1.00
C LYS A 151 14.79 6.37 0.33
N GLY A 152 15.47 5.98 1.40
CA GLY A 152 15.13 6.40 2.76
C GLY A 152 13.86 5.77 3.34
N ARG A 153 13.29 4.74 2.69
CA ARG A 153 12.15 3.98 3.21
C ARG A 153 12.53 2.52 3.42
N THR A 154 11.97 1.93 4.46
CA THR A 154 12.13 0.50 4.78
C THR A 154 11.01 -0.37 4.21
N GLU A 155 10.02 0.25 3.54
CA GLU A 155 8.90 -0.46 2.93
C GLU A 155 9.32 -1.04 1.58
N ILE A 156 9.13 -2.34 1.43
CA ILE A 156 9.45 -3.09 0.22
C ILE A 156 8.30 -2.91 -0.78
N LYS A 157 8.61 -2.59 -2.02
CA LYS A 157 7.62 -2.49 -3.11
C LYS A 157 7.57 -3.76 -3.95
N PHE A 158 8.73 -4.32 -4.31
CA PHE A 158 8.83 -5.59 -5.03
C PHE A 158 9.99 -6.41 -4.51
N ILE A 159 9.84 -7.74 -4.67
CA ILE A 159 10.90 -8.72 -4.42
C ILE A 159 11.05 -9.63 -5.63
N TYR A 160 12.30 -9.96 -6.01
CA TYR A 160 12.60 -10.90 -7.07
C TYR A 160 13.66 -11.88 -6.58
N SER A 161 13.35 -13.17 -6.61
CA SER A 161 14.30 -14.21 -6.16
C SER A 161 15.51 -14.29 -7.10
N LEU A 162 16.73 -14.26 -6.55
CA LEU A 162 17.97 -14.45 -7.32
C LEU A 162 18.07 -15.86 -7.94
N LYS A 163 17.29 -16.82 -7.45
CA LYS A 163 17.19 -18.15 -8.08
C LYS A 163 16.52 -18.08 -9.45
N MET A 164 15.56 -17.17 -9.62
CA MET A 164 14.72 -17.07 -10.83
C MET A 164 15.09 -15.89 -11.73
N TYR A 165 15.74 -14.85 -11.20
CA TYR A 165 16.00 -13.59 -11.88
C TYR A 165 17.46 -13.20 -11.84
N VAL A 166 17.90 -12.48 -12.87
CA VAL A 166 19.19 -11.81 -12.93
C VAL A 166 18.96 -10.35 -13.27
N LEU A 167 19.44 -9.45 -12.43
CA LEU A 167 19.43 -8.02 -12.72
C LEU A 167 20.52 -7.69 -13.72
N LYS A 168 20.13 -7.14 -14.87
CA LYS A 168 21.07 -6.64 -15.84
C LYS A 168 21.15 -5.13 -15.69
N GLU A 169 22.27 -4.65 -15.16
CA GLU A 169 22.61 -3.24 -15.20
C GLU A 169 22.97 -2.88 -16.65
N LYS A 170 22.37 -1.81 -17.15
CA LYS A 170 22.80 -1.21 -18.42
C LYS A 170 23.94 -0.26 -18.19
#